data_c20b801f63d962ae373ef7c703dab204
#
_entry.id   c20b801f63d962ae373ef7c703dab204
#
_cell.length_a   1.000
_cell.length_b   1.000
_cell.length_c   1.000
_cell.angle_alpha   90.00
_cell.angle_beta   90.00
_cell.angle_gamma   90.00
#
_symmetry.space_group_name_H-M   'P 1'
#
loop_
_entity.id
_entity.type
_entity.pdbx_description
1 polymer ?
#
loop_
_entity_poly.entity_id
_entity_poly.type
_entity_poly.pdbx_seq_one_letter_code
_entity_poly.pdbx_strand_id
1 'polypeptide(L)' 'MTEKQINEWKKKIDSMSREEMARLWRFAPVGHPVFDGTLPLYDYFKKRFNELGGMNAEISKKIGWN' A
#
# COMPACT_ATOMS: atom_id res chain seq x y z
N MET A 1 -11.41 8.32 10.66
CA MET A 1 -10.46 7.46 11.38
C MET A 1 -9.85 8.20 12.55
N THR A 2 -9.65 7.51 13.66
CA THR A 2 -8.93 8.06 14.79
C THR A 2 -7.42 7.97 14.55
N GLU A 3 -6.65 8.77 15.29
CA GLU A 3 -5.18 8.72 15.23
C GLU A 3 -4.65 7.32 15.53
N LYS A 4 -5.27 6.61 16.47
CA LYS A 4 -4.90 5.25 16.82
C LYS A 4 -5.06 4.31 15.62
N GLN A 5 -6.16 4.42 14.89
CA GLN A 5 -6.41 3.59 13.71
C GLN A 5 -5.41 3.90 12.60
N ILE A 6 -5.08 5.16 12.40
CA ILE A 6 -4.06 5.57 11.42
C ILE A 6 -2.71 4.96 11.79
N ASN A 7 -2.32 5.01 13.05
CA ASN A 7 -1.06 4.43 13.53
C ASN A 7 -1.03 2.91 13.35
N GLU A 8 -2.14 2.23 13.58
CA GLU A 8 -2.25 0.79 13.35
C GLU A 8 -2.07 0.45 11.87
N TRP A 9 -2.66 1.23 10.97
CA TRP A 9 -2.48 1.05 9.53
C TRP A 9 -1.03 1.29 9.11
N LYS A 10 -0.38 2.31 9.67
CA LYS A 10 1.04 2.56 9.40
C LYS A 10 1.91 1.38 9.81
N LYS A 11 1.62 0.76 10.95
CA LYS A 11 2.33 -0.44 11.39
C LYS A 11 2.13 -1.61 10.42
N LYS A 12 0.90 -1.79 9.95
CA LYS A 12 0.60 -2.82 8.95
C LYS A 12 1.38 -2.58 7.65
N ILE A 13 1.40 -1.33 7.19
CA ILE A 13 2.14 -0.96 5.99
C ILE A 13 3.64 -1.24 6.17
N ASP A 14 4.19 -0.88 7.32
CA ASP A 14 5.61 -1.12 7.61
C ASP A 14 5.99 -2.60 7.61
N SER A 15 5.05 -3.47 7.96
CA SER A 15 5.28 -4.92 7.97
C SER A 15 4.99 -5.60 6.63
N MET A 16 4.43 -4.89 5.67
CA MET A 16 4.14 -5.43 4.34
C MET A 16 5.40 -5.60 3.50
N SER A 17 5.45 -6.70 2.75
CA SER A 17 6.45 -6.87 1.72
C SER A 17 6.08 -6.04 0.49
N ARG A 18 7.05 -5.84 -0.41
CA ARG A 18 6.82 -5.16 -1.68
C ARG A 18 5.72 -5.84 -2.50
N GLU A 19 5.73 -7.17 -2.53
CA GLU A 19 4.70 -7.94 -3.25
C GLU A 19 3.31 -7.74 -2.63
N GLU A 20 3.21 -7.75 -1.31
CA GLU A 20 1.94 -7.50 -0.62
C GLU A 20 1.41 -6.10 -0.92
N MET A 21 2.27 -5.10 -0.91
CA MET A 21 1.90 -3.73 -1.25
C MET A 21 1.43 -3.61 -2.70
N ALA A 22 2.12 -4.28 -3.63
CA ALA A 22 1.75 -4.28 -5.04
C ALA A 22 0.38 -4.94 -5.25
N ARG A 23 0.12 -6.04 -4.56
CA ARG A 23 -1.18 -6.71 -4.60
C ARG A 23 -2.28 -5.83 -4.04
N LEU A 24 -2.04 -5.17 -2.93
CA LEU A 24 -2.99 -4.25 -2.34
C LEU A 24 -3.31 -3.11 -3.31
N TRP A 25 -2.30 -2.54 -3.95
CA TRP A 25 -2.49 -1.48 -4.93
C TRP A 25 -3.37 -1.95 -6.10
N ARG A 26 -3.11 -3.15 -6.62
CA ARG A 26 -3.82 -3.68 -7.78
C ARG A 26 -5.25 -4.15 -7.48
N PHE A 27 -5.45 -4.76 -6.30
CA PHE A 27 -6.67 -5.48 -5.97
C PHE A 27 -7.48 -4.87 -4.83
N ALA A 28 -7.09 -3.73 -4.29
CA ALA A 28 -7.82 -3.10 -3.19
C ALA A 28 -9.25 -2.76 -3.61
N PRO A 29 -10.25 -3.03 -2.75
CA PRO A 29 -11.63 -2.65 -3.04
C PRO A 29 -11.79 -1.14 -3.00
N VAL A 30 -12.85 -0.65 -3.66
CA VAL A 30 -13.23 0.77 -3.60
C VAL A 30 -13.51 1.15 -2.16
N GLY A 31 -12.96 2.30 -1.71
CA GLY A 31 -13.15 2.77 -0.34
C GLY A 31 -12.15 2.22 0.66
N HIS A 32 -11.12 1.51 0.21
CA HIS A 32 -10.08 1.02 1.12
C HIS A 32 -9.39 2.20 1.82
N PRO A 33 -9.21 2.15 3.16
CA PRO A 33 -8.67 3.29 3.91
C PRO A 33 -7.31 3.79 3.43
N VAL A 34 -6.43 2.90 2.97
CA VAL A 34 -5.10 3.27 2.47
C VAL A 34 -5.19 4.19 1.25
N PHE A 35 -6.24 4.05 0.44
CA PHE A 35 -6.42 4.83 -0.79
C PHE A 35 -7.46 5.95 -0.65
N ASP A 36 -7.88 6.25 0.57
CA ASP A 36 -8.76 7.38 0.86
C ASP A 36 -7.94 8.68 0.83
N GLY A 37 -8.21 9.56 -0.13
CA GLY A 37 -7.50 10.81 -0.30
C GLY A 37 -7.65 11.80 0.84
N THR A 38 -8.59 11.58 1.77
CA THR A 38 -8.77 12.42 2.95
C THR A 38 -7.88 12.01 4.12
N LEU A 39 -7.19 10.87 4.00
CA LEU A 39 -6.33 10.33 5.05
C LEU A 39 -4.87 10.36 4.63
N PRO A 40 -3.93 10.46 5.59
CA PRO A 40 -2.50 10.51 5.27
C PRO A 40 -1.91 9.15 4.88
N LEU A 41 -2.71 8.09 4.88
CA LEU A 41 -2.23 6.73 4.66
C LEU A 41 -1.76 6.48 3.22
N TYR A 42 -2.38 7.11 2.24
CA TYR A 42 -1.98 6.95 0.84
C TYR A 42 -0.54 7.41 0.61
N ASP A 43 -0.21 8.61 1.09
CA ASP A 43 1.15 9.15 0.94
C ASP A 43 2.17 8.28 1.67
N TYR A 44 1.83 7.82 2.86
CA TYR A 44 2.67 6.93 3.64
C TYR A 44 2.93 5.61 2.91
N PHE A 45 1.87 5.00 2.40
CA PHE A 45 1.94 3.76 1.62
C PHE A 45 2.83 3.94 0.38
N LYS A 46 2.57 4.99 -0.38
CA LYS A 46 3.31 5.29 -1.60
C LYS A 46 4.80 5.49 -1.33
N LYS A 47 5.13 6.25 -0.30
CA LYS A 47 6.51 6.48 0.11
C LYS A 47 7.20 5.17 0.48
N ARG A 48 6.54 4.36 1.31
CA ARG A 48 7.09 3.09 1.74
C ARG A 48 7.27 2.12 0.57
N PHE A 49 6.30 2.06 -0.32
CA PHE A 49 6.39 1.22 -1.51
C PHE A 49 7.57 1.62 -2.39
N ASN A 50 7.78 2.92 -2.59
CA ASN A 50 8.91 3.43 -3.37
C ASN A 50 10.26 3.11 -2.69
N GLU A 51 10.33 3.17 -1.37
CA GLU A 51 11.53 2.79 -0.62
C GLU A 51 11.88 1.31 -0.83
N LEU A 52 10.88 0.46 -1.00
CA LEU A 52 11.08 -0.97 -1.27
C LEU A 52 11.37 -1.27 -2.75
N GLY A 53 11.41 -0.26 -3.60
CA GLY A 53 11.73 -0.41 -5.01
C GLY A 53 10.60 -0.11 -5.98
N GLY A 54 9.40 0.15 -5.49
CA GLY A 54 8.25 0.51 -6.33
C GLY A 54 7.77 -0.62 -7.25
N MET A 55 6.93 -0.25 -8.22
CA MET A 55 6.40 -1.20 -9.21
C MET A 55 7.42 -1.38 -10.33
N ASN A 56 7.66 -2.63 -10.73
CA ASN A 56 8.49 -2.95 -11.89
C ASN A 56 7.93 -4.18 -12.60
N ALA A 57 8.57 -4.59 -13.71
CA ALA A 57 8.12 -5.72 -14.50
C ALA A 57 8.13 -7.03 -13.72
N GLU A 58 9.12 -7.23 -12.87
CA GLU A 58 9.23 -8.45 -12.05
C GLU A 58 8.08 -8.58 -11.07
N ILE A 59 7.79 -7.52 -10.30
CA ILE A 59 6.71 -7.55 -9.32
C ILE A 59 5.34 -7.62 -10.01
N SER A 60 5.19 -6.95 -11.16
CA SER A 60 3.95 -7.01 -11.95
C SER A 60 3.66 -8.43 -12.41
N LYS A 61 4.66 -9.17 -12.83
CA LYS A 61 4.50 -10.58 -13.22
C LYS A 61 4.10 -11.45 -12.05
N LYS A 62 4.70 -11.23 -10.88
CA LYS A 62 4.38 -12.01 -9.67
C LYS A 62 2.93 -11.89 -9.24
N ILE A 63 2.36 -10.69 -9.37
CA ILE A 63 0.97 -10.45 -8.97
C ILE A 63 -0.02 -10.58 -10.13
N GLY A 64 0.44 -10.94 -11.33
CA GLY A 64 -0.41 -11.10 -12.49
C GLY A 64 -0.90 -9.79 -13.11
N TRP A 65 -0.23 -8.70 -12.86
CA TRP A 65 -0.58 -7.40 -13.43
C TRP A 65 0.20 -7.16 -14.71
N ASN A 66 -0.52 -7.16 -15.80
CA ASN A 66 0.04 -6.89 -17.14
C ASN A 66 -0.14 -5.43 -17.52
#